data_a745e9cb69cc67233f59a31386d5df40
#
_entry.id   a745e9cb69cc67233f59a31386d5df40
#
_cell.length_a   1.000
_cell.length_b   1.000
_cell.length_c   1.000
_cell.angle_alpha   90.00
_cell.angle_beta   90.00
_cell.angle_gamma   90.00
#
_symmetry.space_group_name_H-M   'P 1'
#
loop_
_entity.id
_entity.type
_entity.pdbx_description
1 polymer ?
#
loop_
_entity_poly.entity_id
_entity_poly.type
_entity_poly.pdbx_seq_one_letter_code
_entity_poly.pdbx_strand_id
1 'polypeptide(L)'
;LNLLVCWRQLESGFSDNYTPNFFENSCMSKYIFVTGGVTSSLGKGIIAASLAKLLQARGLRVTIQKFDPYINVDPGTLNPYEHGECFVTEDGAETDLDLGHYERFLSIFTSQANNVTTGRIYQTVINKERAGDFLGKTVQVVPHITDEIKRRMLLLGENDQFDIILTEIGGTVGDIESLPFIEAVRQLQWELPEEDVMVVHLTLIPYLKAAKELKTKPTQHSVKMLSETGVHPDILVCRTEEPLNNDIKRKIALFCNVKQEAVIEAMDASTIYEVPLLMLREKLDIICLKKLQITKFNEPDLNKWIGFLDKLKYPRSKVTVGLIGKYIELQDAYKSILESFVHAGAVNEVKVEVVNVHSEFITHENVAEKLSHFDGLLVAPGFGHRGIEGKIIAVEYARTHGLPFFGICLGMQMAVIEFARNVLGLKDAHSTEMDPETVHSVINMMEEQK
;
A
#
# COMPACT_ATOMS: atom_id res chain seq x y z
N LEU A 1 -56.76 -28.08 -22.95
CA LEU A 1 -57.19 -27.83 -21.54
C LEU A 1 -56.04 -28.00 -20.53
N ASN A 2 -54.81 -28.34 -20.93
CA ASN A 2 -53.68 -28.59 -20.04
C ASN A 2 -52.57 -27.52 -20.05
N LEU A 3 -52.78 -26.37 -20.68
CA LEU A 3 -51.82 -25.25 -20.70
C LEU A 3 -52.21 -24.07 -19.77
N LEU A 4 -53.43 -24.08 -19.25
CA LEU A 4 -53.91 -23.01 -18.33
C LEU A 4 -53.75 -23.39 -16.85
N VAL A 5 -53.40 -24.61 -16.51
CA VAL A 5 -53.18 -25.06 -15.13
C VAL A 5 -51.72 -24.82 -14.70
N CYS A 6 -50.78 -24.79 -15.66
CA CYS A 6 -49.37 -24.56 -15.36
C CYS A 6 -49.04 -23.07 -15.08
N TRP A 7 -49.88 -22.15 -15.55
CA TRP A 7 -49.66 -20.70 -15.31
C TRP A 7 -50.13 -20.21 -13.95
N ARG A 8 -51.09 -20.88 -13.33
CA ARG A 8 -51.60 -20.53 -11.98
C ARG A 8 -50.78 -21.05 -10.83
N GLN A 9 -49.83 -21.97 -11.04
CA GLN A 9 -48.89 -22.44 -10.02
C GLN A 9 -47.57 -21.70 -10.00
N LEU A 10 -47.31 -20.81 -10.95
CA LEU A 10 -46.11 -19.95 -10.98
C LEU A 10 -46.29 -18.56 -10.33
N GLU A 11 -47.54 -18.17 -10.02
CA GLU A 11 -47.82 -16.86 -9.38
C GLU A 11 -47.81 -16.88 -7.83
N SER A 12 -47.70 -18.06 -7.19
CA SER A 12 -47.68 -18.14 -5.73
C SER A 12 -46.32 -18.36 -5.08
N GLY A 13 -45.21 -18.16 -5.83
CA GLY A 13 -43.84 -18.43 -5.39
C GLY A 13 -42.88 -17.26 -5.42
N PHE A 14 -43.31 -16.07 -5.82
CA PHE A 14 -42.47 -14.88 -5.72
C PHE A 14 -42.83 -14.10 -4.44
N SER A 15 -42.25 -14.47 -3.33
CA SER A 15 -42.13 -13.53 -2.21
C SER A 15 -41.01 -12.55 -2.58
N ASP A 16 -41.39 -11.29 -2.81
CA ASP A 16 -40.50 -10.14 -2.89
C ASP A 16 -39.82 -9.87 -1.53
N ASN A 17 -38.94 -10.78 -1.09
CA ASN A 17 -38.14 -10.61 0.12
C ASN A 17 -36.70 -11.06 -0.12
N TYR A 18 -36.05 -10.47 -1.12
CA TYR A 18 -34.60 -10.46 -1.17
C TYR A 18 -34.11 -9.02 -0.95
N THR A 19 -34.42 -8.47 0.20
CA THR A 19 -33.53 -7.55 0.87
C THR A 19 -32.57 -8.44 1.64
N PRO A 20 -31.28 -8.46 1.36
CA PRO A 20 -30.35 -9.06 2.27
C PRO A 20 -30.39 -8.19 3.54
N ASN A 21 -31.01 -8.70 4.60
CA ASN A 21 -30.84 -8.18 5.94
C ASN A 21 -29.40 -8.41 6.39
N PHE A 22 -28.47 -7.57 5.90
CA PHE A 22 -27.10 -7.54 6.37
C PHE A 22 -26.95 -6.80 7.71
N PHE A 23 -28.03 -6.26 8.29
CA PHE A 23 -27.96 -5.26 9.35
C PHE A 23 -28.84 -5.56 10.55
N GLU A 24 -28.82 -6.76 11.12
CA GLU A 24 -29.38 -6.96 12.46
C GLU A 24 -28.29 -7.23 13.51
N ASN A 25 -28.00 -6.17 14.32
CA ASN A 25 -27.37 -6.22 15.65
C ASN A 25 -25.91 -6.71 15.74
N SER A 26 -24.96 -6.00 15.10
CA SER A 26 -23.59 -5.94 15.59
C SER A 26 -23.19 -4.47 15.81
N CYS A 27 -22.26 -4.21 16.70
CA CYS A 27 -21.60 -2.90 16.81
C CYS A 27 -20.88 -2.67 15.47
N MET A 28 -21.51 -1.92 14.54
CA MET A 28 -21.06 -1.86 13.16
C MET A 28 -19.76 -1.07 13.09
N SER A 29 -18.74 -1.65 12.45
CA SER A 29 -17.51 -0.94 12.10
C SER A 29 -17.83 0.31 11.28
N LYS A 30 -17.02 1.37 11.45
CA LYS A 30 -17.12 2.59 10.65
C LYS A 30 -16.17 2.49 9.47
N TYR A 31 -16.52 3.09 8.33
CA TYR A 31 -15.80 2.99 7.07
C TYR A 31 -15.32 4.36 6.59
N ILE A 32 -14.02 4.46 6.33
CA ILE A 32 -13.40 5.67 5.78
C ILE A 32 -12.82 5.33 4.41
N PHE A 33 -13.36 5.92 3.35
CA PHE A 33 -12.85 5.77 1.99
C PHE A 33 -11.87 6.89 1.66
N VAL A 34 -10.65 6.53 1.28
CA VAL A 34 -9.60 7.48 0.89
C VAL A 34 -9.45 7.44 -0.62
N THR A 35 -9.82 8.52 -1.28
CA THR A 35 -9.72 8.71 -2.73
C THR A 35 -8.68 9.77 -3.05
N GLY A 36 -8.21 9.84 -4.29
CA GLY A 36 -7.30 10.90 -4.72
C GLY A 36 -7.52 11.33 -6.15
N GLY A 37 -7.17 12.56 -6.44
CA GLY A 37 -7.30 13.14 -7.77
C GLY A 37 -6.14 14.06 -8.11
N VAL A 38 -6.20 14.68 -9.29
CA VAL A 38 -5.18 15.54 -9.90
C VAL A 38 -4.03 14.74 -10.51
N THR A 39 -3.34 13.91 -9.74
CA THR A 39 -2.19 13.09 -10.20
C THR A 39 -2.00 11.88 -9.31
N SER A 40 -1.28 10.89 -9.81
CA SER A 40 -0.77 9.76 -9.02
C SER A 40 0.30 10.22 -8.01
N SER A 41 0.69 9.34 -7.09
CA SER A 41 1.78 9.56 -6.12
C SER A 41 1.59 10.77 -5.20
N LEU A 42 0.34 11.18 -4.93
CA LEU A 42 0.04 12.23 -3.95
C LEU A 42 0.26 11.79 -2.51
N GLY A 43 0.43 10.49 -2.26
CA GLY A 43 0.63 9.93 -0.92
C GLY A 43 -0.67 9.52 -0.22
N LYS A 44 -1.66 9.01 -0.97
CA LYS A 44 -2.91 8.45 -0.39
C LYS A 44 -2.62 7.44 0.72
N GLY A 45 -1.74 6.46 0.45
CA GLY A 45 -1.36 5.43 1.41
C GLY A 45 -0.77 5.99 2.70
N ILE A 46 0.10 6.98 2.60
CA ILE A 46 0.70 7.64 3.77
C ILE A 46 -0.32 8.46 4.56
N ILE A 47 -1.25 9.14 3.90
CA ILE A 47 -2.33 9.87 4.59
C ILE A 47 -3.30 8.88 5.25
N ALA A 48 -3.68 7.79 4.57
CA ALA A 48 -4.51 6.73 5.16
C ALA A 48 -3.83 6.10 6.37
N ALA A 49 -2.56 5.71 6.26
CA ALA A 49 -1.76 5.17 7.36
C ALA A 49 -1.60 6.16 8.51
N SER A 50 -1.42 7.45 8.21
CA SER A 50 -1.30 8.51 9.22
C SER A 50 -2.60 8.71 9.99
N LEU A 51 -3.74 8.78 9.29
CA LEU A 51 -5.06 8.88 9.92
C LEU A 51 -5.35 7.65 10.78
N ALA A 52 -5.10 6.45 10.23
CA ALA A 52 -5.27 5.19 10.96
C ALA A 52 -4.40 5.16 12.24
N LYS A 53 -3.15 5.61 12.15
CA LYS A 53 -2.25 5.73 13.31
C LYS A 53 -2.80 6.67 14.37
N LEU A 54 -3.34 7.82 13.99
CA LEU A 54 -3.94 8.77 14.91
C LEU A 54 -5.17 8.19 15.61
N LEU A 55 -6.04 7.51 14.87
CA LEU A 55 -7.23 6.85 15.42
C LEU A 55 -6.85 5.70 16.35
N GLN A 56 -5.83 4.90 15.98
CA GLN A 56 -5.26 3.85 16.84
C GLN A 56 -4.67 4.43 18.13
N ALA A 57 -3.95 5.56 18.03
CA ALA A 57 -3.37 6.25 19.20
C ALA A 57 -4.44 6.76 20.18
N ARG A 58 -5.69 6.93 19.73
CA ARG A 58 -6.85 7.26 20.56
C ARG A 58 -7.53 6.04 21.16
N GLY A 59 -6.99 4.84 20.97
CA GLY A 59 -7.50 3.59 21.55
C GLY A 59 -8.53 2.86 20.70
N LEU A 60 -8.72 3.23 19.43
CA LEU A 60 -9.61 2.55 18.50
C LEU A 60 -8.88 1.38 17.81
N ARG A 61 -9.61 0.31 17.52
CA ARG A 61 -9.12 -0.82 16.72
C ARG A 61 -9.27 -0.48 15.24
N VAL A 62 -8.16 -0.32 14.55
CA VAL A 62 -8.14 0.21 13.17
C VAL A 62 -7.39 -0.72 12.26
N THR A 63 -7.90 -0.92 11.04
CA THR A 63 -7.18 -1.58 9.96
C THR A 63 -7.30 -0.77 8.67
N ILE A 64 -6.42 -1.07 7.70
CA ILE A 64 -6.44 -0.44 6.38
C ILE A 64 -6.49 -1.52 5.31
N GLN A 65 -7.25 -1.28 4.26
CA GLN A 65 -7.27 -2.11 3.06
C GLN A 65 -7.01 -1.27 1.81
N LYS A 66 -6.42 -1.90 0.81
CA LYS A 66 -6.05 -1.32 -0.48
C LYS A 66 -6.88 -1.94 -1.59
N PHE A 67 -7.46 -1.10 -2.44
CA PHE A 67 -8.18 -1.52 -3.65
C PHE A 67 -7.44 -0.99 -4.88
N ASP A 68 -6.82 -1.90 -5.63
CA ASP A 68 -6.00 -1.56 -6.79
C ASP A 68 -6.76 -1.75 -8.10
N PRO A 69 -6.78 -0.73 -8.99
CA PRO A 69 -7.61 -0.76 -10.19
C PRO A 69 -7.02 -1.58 -11.34
N TYR A 70 -5.82 -2.16 -11.22
CA TYR A 70 -5.23 -2.96 -12.28
C TYR A 70 -5.87 -4.35 -12.41
N ILE A 71 -5.77 -4.94 -13.62
CA ILE A 71 -6.41 -6.23 -13.99
C ILE A 71 -5.61 -7.45 -13.50
N ASN A 72 -4.38 -7.28 -13.04
CA ASN A 72 -3.62 -8.38 -12.45
C ASN A 72 -4.36 -8.94 -11.22
N VAL A 73 -4.35 -10.26 -11.06
CA VAL A 73 -5.02 -10.93 -9.92
C VAL A 73 -4.31 -10.59 -8.60
N ASP A 74 -2.99 -10.53 -8.67
CA ASP A 74 -2.09 -10.08 -7.61
C ASP A 74 -0.83 -9.44 -8.22
N PRO A 75 0.03 -8.77 -7.42
CA PRO A 75 1.23 -8.12 -7.93
C PRO A 75 2.46 -9.04 -8.05
N GLY A 76 2.36 -10.34 -7.73
CA GLY A 76 3.52 -11.24 -7.66
C GLY A 76 4.31 -11.38 -8.96
N THR A 77 3.63 -11.21 -10.11
CA THR A 77 4.26 -11.25 -11.44
C THR A 77 4.57 -9.88 -12.03
N LEU A 78 4.25 -8.80 -11.32
CA LEU A 78 4.50 -7.45 -11.81
C LEU A 78 6.00 -7.11 -11.82
N ASN A 79 6.39 -6.30 -12.78
CA ASN A 79 7.77 -5.84 -12.90
C ASN A 79 8.09 -4.86 -11.75
N PRO A 80 9.11 -5.14 -10.91
CA PRO A 80 9.49 -4.22 -9.84
C PRO A 80 9.88 -2.81 -10.30
N TYR A 81 10.28 -2.62 -11.55
CA TYR A 81 10.55 -1.30 -12.11
C TYR A 81 9.30 -0.47 -12.38
N GLU A 82 8.12 -1.09 -12.48
CA GLU A 82 6.86 -0.39 -12.76
C GLU A 82 6.01 -0.20 -11.50
N HIS A 83 6.03 -1.20 -10.60
CA HIS A 83 5.12 -1.25 -9.45
C HIS A 83 5.82 -1.25 -8.07
N GLY A 84 7.16 -1.29 -8.05
CA GLY A 84 7.91 -1.46 -6.81
C GLY A 84 7.97 -2.91 -6.34
N GLU A 85 8.24 -3.13 -5.05
CA GLU A 85 8.29 -4.48 -4.48
C GLU A 85 6.89 -5.09 -4.34
N CYS A 86 6.82 -6.42 -4.48
CA CYS A 86 5.68 -7.19 -4.02
C CYS A 86 5.82 -7.41 -2.50
N PHE A 87 4.87 -6.89 -1.72
CA PHE A 87 4.84 -7.09 -0.27
C PHE A 87 4.06 -8.38 0.04
N VAL A 88 4.64 -9.25 0.87
CA VAL A 88 4.01 -10.51 1.26
C VAL A 88 3.50 -10.41 2.69
N THR A 89 2.21 -10.66 2.88
CA THR A 89 1.54 -10.60 4.18
C THR A 89 1.82 -11.84 5.03
N GLU A 90 1.41 -11.83 6.32
CA GLU A 90 1.61 -12.94 7.26
C GLU A 90 1.00 -14.26 6.76
N ASP A 91 -0.13 -14.20 6.06
CA ASP A 91 -0.81 -15.36 5.47
C ASP A 91 -0.26 -15.77 4.09
N GLY A 92 0.85 -15.16 3.65
CA GLY A 92 1.54 -15.50 2.41
C GLY A 92 0.93 -14.88 1.15
N ALA A 93 0.00 -13.93 1.27
CA ALA A 93 -0.57 -13.26 0.12
C ALA A 93 0.42 -12.25 -0.48
N GLU A 94 0.57 -12.28 -1.80
CA GLU A 94 1.30 -11.28 -2.57
C GLU A 94 0.44 -10.03 -2.76
N THR A 95 0.95 -8.88 -2.32
CA THR A 95 0.17 -7.64 -2.23
C THR A 95 0.97 -6.43 -2.67
N ASP A 96 0.27 -5.30 -2.83
CA ASP A 96 0.87 -4.00 -3.13
C ASP A 96 1.80 -3.53 -1.98
N LEU A 97 2.85 -2.79 -2.33
CA LEU A 97 3.85 -2.27 -1.38
C LEU A 97 3.27 -1.34 -0.29
N ASP A 98 2.11 -0.74 -0.53
CA ASP A 98 1.45 0.13 0.45
C ASP A 98 1.04 -0.62 1.72
N LEU A 99 0.78 -1.94 1.64
CA LEU A 99 0.50 -2.75 2.82
C LEU A 99 1.68 -2.76 3.79
N GLY A 100 2.90 -2.76 3.28
CA GLY A 100 4.09 -2.58 4.11
C GLY A 100 4.09 -1.25 4.88
N HIS A 101 3.62 -0.16 4.27
CA HIS A 101 3.43 1.09 4.99
C HIS A 101 2.37 0.99 6.08
N TYR A 102 1.23 0.33 5.80
CA TYR A 102 0.16 0.15 6.79
C TYR A 102 0.65 -0.63 8.00
N GLU A 103 1.34 -1.76 7.77
CA GLU A 103 1.90 -2.55 8.87
C GLU A 103 2.93 -1.80 9.70
N ARG A 104 3.85 -1.06 9.04
CA ARG A 104 4.86 -0.24 9.73
C ARG A 104 4.26 0.87 10.57
N PHE A 105 3.19 1.53 10.10
CA PHE A 105 2.52 2.61 10.83
C PHE A 105 1.69 2.09 12.00
N LEU A 106 0.94 1.02 11.80
CA LEU A 106 0.00 0.51 12.78
C LEU A 106 0.60 -0.55 13.72
N SER A 107 1.75 -1.14 13.36
CA SER A 107 2.35 -2.29 14.06
C SER A 107 1.34 -3.45 14.18
N ILE A 108 0.65 -3.75 13.12
CA ILE A 108 -0.28 -4.89 12.96
C ILE A 108 0.16 -5.74 11.78
N PHE A 109 -0.33 -6.97 11.72
CA PHE A 109 -0.24 -7.79 10.52
C PHE A 109 -1.47 -7.58 9.64
N THR A 110 -1.25 -7.57 8.33
CA THR A 110 -2.31 -7.58 7.32
C THR A 110 -2.43 -8.97 6.70
N SER A 111 -3.50 -9.19 5.97
CA SER A 111 -3.81 -10.45 5.29
C SER A 111 -4.25 -10.20 3.86
N GLN A 112 -4.52 -11.28 3.13
CA GLN A 112 -5.08 -11.19 1.79
C GLN A 112 -6.37 -10.36 1.73
N ALA A 113 -7.16 -10.30 2.82
CA ALA A 113 -8.37 -9.50 2.88
C ALA A 113 -8.11 -7.99 2.83
N ASN A 114 -6.89 -7.56 3.13
CA ASN A 114 -6.50 -6.15 3.12
C ASN A 114 -6.05 -5.65 1.74
N ASN A 115 -5.85 -6.53 0.74
CA ASN A 115 -5.53 -6.11 -0.64
C ASN A 115 -6.44 -6.77 -1.66
N VAL A 116 -7.10 -5.95 -2.45
CA VAL A 116 -8.07 -6.39 -3.46
C VAL A 116 -7.76 -5.72 -4.80
N THR A 117 -7.57 -6.51 -5.86
CA THR A 117 -7.36 -6.02 -7.21
C THR A 117 -8.63 -6.12 -8.06
N THR A 118 -8.74 -5.30 -9.09
CA THR A 118 -9.80 -5.44 -10.11
C THR A 118 -9.80 -6.86 -10.70
N GLY A 119 -8.61 -7.41 -11.01
CA GLY A 119 -8.50 -8.76 -11.57
C GLY A 119 -9.13 -9.82 -10.68
N ARG A 120 -8.87 -9.78 -9.38
CA ARG A 120 -9.46 -10.71 -8.40
C ARG A 120 -10.97 -10.57 -8.29
N ILE A 121 -11.50 -9.34 -8.33
CA ILE A 121 -12.96 -9.09 -8.34
C ILE A 121 -13.60 -9.73 -9.56
N TYR A 122 -13.09 -9.39 -10.76
CA TYR A 122 -13.64 -9.90 -12.02
C TYR A 122 -13.52 -11.42 -12.11
N GLN A 123 -12.38 -11.99 -11.73
CA GLN A 123 -12.20 -13.44 -11.70
C GLN A 123 -13.22 -14.12 -10.79
N THR A 124 -13.48 -13.55 -9.60
CA THR A 124 -14.48 -14.07 -8.67
C THR A 124 -15.88 -14.08 -9.29
N VAL A 125 -16.30 -12.98 -9.92
CA VAL A 125 -17.62 -12.88 -10.54
C VAL A 125 -17.74 -13.77 -11.77
N ILE A 126 -16.69 -13.86 -12.61
CA ILE A 126 -16.66 -14.77 -13.77
C ILE A 126 -16.75 -16.23 -13.32
N ASN A 127 -16.02 -16.62 -12.28
CA ASN A 127 -16.09 -17.98 -11.74
C ASN A 127 -17.49 -18.32 -11.21
N LYS A 128 -18.16 -17.40 -10.52
CA LYS A 128 -19.56 -17.55 -10.08
C LYS A 128 -20.52 -17.69 -11.27
N GLU A 129 -20.31 -16.89 -12.34
CA GLU A 129 -21.10 -17.00 -13.57
C GLU A 129 -20.94 -18.40 -14.18
N ARG A 130 -19.70 -18.89 -14.33
CA ARG A 130 -19.41 -20.22 -14.88
C ARG A 130 -19.94 -21.35 -14.00
N ALA A 131 -20.00 -21.18 -12.69
CA ALA A 131 -20.61 -22.12 -11.74
C ALA A 131 -22.15 -22.13 -11.79
N GLY A 132 -22.78 -21.13 -12.43
CA GLY A 132 -24.24 -21.02 -12.53
C GLY A 132 -24.91 -20.27 -11.38
N ASP A 133 -24.15 -19.61 -10.51
CA ASP A 133 -24.68 -18.93 -9.32
C ASP A 133 -25.69 -17.82 -9.65
N PHE A 134 -25.61 -17.26 -10.86
CA PHE A 134 -26.53 -16.21 -11.33
C PHE A 134 -27.79 -16.74 -12.05
N LEU A 135 -27.97 -18.05 -12.09
CA LEU A 135 -29.19 -18.71 -12.64
C LEU A 135 -29.59 -18.22 -14.05
N GLY A 136 -28.61 -17.97 -14.92
CA GLY A 136 -28.83 -17.50 -16.30
C GLY A 136 -29.15 -16.02 -16.45
N LYS A 137 -29.08 -15.21 -15.38
CA LYS A 137 -29.21 -13.75 -15.46
C LYS A 137 -28.04 -13.15 -16.23
N THR A 138 -28.27 -12.01 -16.90
CA THR A 138 -27.20 -11.21 -17.48
C THR A 138 -26.34 -10.61 -16.38
N VAL A 139 -25.04 -10.93 -16.36
CA VAL A 139 -24.06 -10.40 -15.38
C VAL A 139 -23.48 -9.09 -15.91
N GLN A 140 -23.51 -8.03 -15.11
CA GLN A 140 -23.12 -6.66 -15.48
C GLN A 140 -22.18 -6.08 -14.43
N VAL A 141 -21.50 -4.96 -14.76
CA VAL A 141 -20.64 -4.26 -13.80
C VAL A 141 -21.48 -3.80 -12.61
N VAL A 142 -22.62 -3.17 -12.87
CA VAL A 142 -23.62 -2.84 -11.84
C VAL A 142 -24.81 -3.77 -12.06
N PRO A 143 -25.24 -4.58 -11.07
CA PRO A 143 -24.74 -4.59 -9.69
C PRO A 143 -23.63 -5.63 -9.40
N HIS A 144 -23.36 -6.62 -10.26
CA HIS A 144 -22.64 -7.84 -9.86
C HIS A 144 -21.16 -7.60 -9.49
N ILE A 145 -20.44 -6.75 -10.23
CA ILE A 145 -19.05 -6.37 -9.89
C ILE A 145 -19.05 -5.43 -8.69
N THR A 146 -19.97 -4.45 -8.66
CA THR A 146 -20.04 -3.50 -7.53
C THR A 146 -20.46 -4.20 -6.23
N ASP A 147 -21.32 -5.21 -6.27
CA ASP A 147 -21.70 -6.00 -5.09
C ASP A 147 -20.52 -6.81 -4.55
N GLU A 148 -19.69 -7.43 -5.42
CA GLU A 148 -18.48 -8.11 -4.97
C GLU A 148 -17.45 -7.12 -4.40
N ILE A 149 -17.32 -5.92 -4.98
CA ILE A 149 -16.47 -4.85 -4.43
C ILE A 149 -16.96 -4.46 -3.03
N LYS A 150 -18.26 -4.14 -2.87
CA LYS A 150 -18.86 -3.79 -1.56
C LYS A 150 -18.66 -4.89 -0.54
N ARG A 151 -18.91 -6.14 -0.93
CA ARG A 151 -18.68 -7.29 -0.05
C ARG A 151 -17.23 -7.35 0.46
N ARG A 152 -16.24 -7.08 -0.41
CA ARG A 152 -14.84 -7.04 -0.01
C ARG A 152 -14.52 -5.84 0.87
N MET A 153 -15.09 -4.68 0.60
CA MET A 153 -14.93 -3.48 1.43
C MET A 153 -15.45 -3.68 2.86
N LEU A 154 -16.54 -4.42 3.01
CA LEU A 154 -17.20 -4.67 4.30
C LEU A 154 -16.62 -5.87 5.05
N LEU A 155 -15.92 -6.77 4.38
CA LEU A 155 -15.47 -8.08 4.90
C LEU A 155 -14.73 -7.98 6.25
N LEU A 156 -13.83 -7.01 6.40
CA LEU A 156 -13.05 -6.84 7.63
C LEU A 156 -13.88 -6.34 8.81
N GLY A 157 -15.08 -5.85 8.56
CA GLY A 157 -16.03 -5.40 9.59
C GLY A 157 -16.97 -6.47 10.13
N GLU A 158 -17.05 -7.64 9.46
CA GLU A 158 -18.05 -8.68 9.80
C GLU A 158 -17.81 -9.35 11.17
N ASN A 159 -16.58 -9.33 11.70
CA ASN A 159 -16.20 -10.08 12.89
C ASN A 159 -16.00 -9.21 14.15
N ASP A 160 -16.43 -7.96 14.14
CA ASP A 160 -16.25 -7.00 15.26
C ASP A 160 -14.80 -6.89 15.78
N GLN A 161 -13.82 -7.11 14.90
CA GLN A 161 -12.41 -7.00 15.25
C GLN A 161 -11.91 -5.57 15.19
N PHE A 162 -12.53 -4.74 14.35
CA PHE A 162 -12.13 -3.35 14.11
C PHE A 162 -13.29 -2.39 14.33
N ASP A 163 -13.00 -1.28 14.97
CA ASP A 163 -13.95 -0.17 15.15
C ASP A 163 -14.01 0.69 13.87
N ILE A 164 -12.87 0.81 13.17
CA ILE A 164 -12.76 1.61 11.95
C ILE A 164 -11.96 0.84 10.90
N ILE A 165 -12.46 0.83 9.66
CA ILE A 165 -11.81 0.29 8.49
C ILE A 165 -11.56 1.44 7.52
N LEU A 166 -10.28 1.69 7.20
CA LEU A 166 -9.91 2.61 6.14
C LEU A 166 -9.74 1.84 4.83
N THR A 167 -10.34 2.33 3.76
CA THR A 167 -10.18 1.76 2.42
C THR A 167 -9.53 2.78 1.51
N GLU A 168 -8.28 2.52 1.13
CA GLU A 168 -7.61 3.31 0.10
C GLU A 168 -8.04 2.83 -1.29
N ILE A 169 -8.60 3.73 -2.08
CA ILE A 169 -8.94 3.48 -3.48
C ILE A 169 -7.74 3.87 -4.35
N GLY A 170 -7.15 2.89 -5.01
CA GLY A 170 -6.06 3.08 -5.97
C GLY A 170 -6.48 3.86 -7.20
N GLY A 171 -5.49 4.32 -7.96
CA GLY A 171 -5.72 5.16 -9.15
C GLY A 171 -6.09 6.61 -8.82
N THR A 172 -6.48 7.34 -9.85
CA THR A 172 -6.88 8.75 -9.79
C THR A 172 -8.36 8.87 -10.12
N VAL A 173 -9.09 9.68 -9.37
CA VAL A 173 -10.51 9.96 -9.70
C VAL A 173 -10.61 10.55 -11.10
N GLY A 174 -11.41 9.91 -11.94
CA GLY A 174 -11.55 10.20 -13.37
C GLY A 174 -10.93 9.15 -14.29
N ASP A 175 -10.05 8.27 -13.76
CA ASP A 175 -9.53 7.15 -14.52
C ASP A 175 -10.61 6.06 -14.66
N ILE A 176 -10.69 5.47 -15.86
CA ILE A 176 -11.71 4.46 -16.19
C ILE A 176 -11.61 3.25 -15.25
N GLU A 177 -10.39 2.86 -14.91
CA GLU A 177 -10.09 1.67 -14.11
C GLU A 177 -10.64 1.78 -12.69
N SER A 178 -10.71 2.98 -12.12
CA SER A 178 -11.20 3.19 -10.75
C SER A 178 -12.71 3.39 -10.65
N LEU A 179 -13.42 3.58 -11.76
CA LEU A 179 -14.86 3.87 -11.76
C LEU A 179 -15.71 2.81 -11.03
N PRO A 180 -15.51 1.49 -11.18
CA PRO A 180 -16.30 0.50 -10.44
C PRO A 180 -16.12 0.60 -8.92
N PHE A 181 -14.92 0.95 -8.44
CA PHE A 181 -14.66 1.17 -7.02
C PHE A 181 -15.35 2.44 -6.51
N ILE A 182 -15.28 3.53 -7.26
CA ILE A 182 -15.96 4.79 -6.90
C ILE A 182 -17.48 4.59 -6.91
N GLU A 183 -18.03 3.83 -7.86
CA GLU A 183 -19.45 3.48 -7.88
C GLU A 183 -19.86 2.64 -6.65
N ALA A 184 -19.02 1.68 -6.23
CA ALA A 184 -19.24 0.91 -5.00
C ALA A 184 -19.23 1.82 -3.76
N VAL A 185 -18.30 2.77 -3.67
CA VAL A 185 -18.27 3.76 -2.58
C VAL A 185 -19.54 4.62 -2.58
N ARG A 186 -20.00 5.07 -3.77
CA ARG A 186 -21.25 5.82 -3.90
C ARG A 186 -22.44 5.02 -3.36
N GLN A 187 -22.53 3.73 -3.70
CA GLN A 187 -23.58 2.84 -3.21
C GLN A 187 -23.49 2.68 -1.69
N LEU A 188 -22.30 2.45 -1.13
CA LEU A 188 -22.11 2.32 0.32
C LEU A 188 -22.44 3.61 1.08
N GLN A 189 -22.13 4.80 0.53
CA GLN A 189 -22.57 6.07 1.14
C GLN A 189 -24.09 6.20 1.23
N TRP A 190 -24.82 5.49 0.37
CA TRP A 190 -26.28 5.48 0.38
C TRP A 190 -26.89 4.34 1.21
N GLU A 191 -26.23 3.18 1.23
CA GLU A 191 -26.71 1.97 1.90
C GLU A 191 -26.41 1.97 3.40
N LEU A 192 -25.28 2.58 3.82
CA LEU A 192 -24.87 2.67 5.21
C LEU A 192 -25.46 3.92 5.90
N PRO A 193 -25.63 3.90 7.23
CA PRO A 193 -25.94 5.11 7.98
C PRO A 193 -24.91 6.21 7.76
N GLU A 194 -25.35 7.47 7.72
CA GLU A 194 -24.47 8.62 7.43
C GLU A 194 -23.29 8.75 8.40
N GLU A 195 -23.47 8.33 9.64
CA GLU A 195 -22.46 8.31 10.70
C GLU A 195 -21.50 7.12 10.62
N ASP A 196 -21.74 6.14 9.73
CA ASP A 196 -20.91 4.95 9.59
C ASP A 196 -19.95 5.02 8.39
N VAL A 197 -20.10 6.03 7.56
CA VAL A 197 -19.33 6.17 6.33
C VAL A 197 -18.86 7.60 6.12
N MET A 198 -17.61 7.75 5.65
CA MET A 198 -17.08 9.04 5.21
C MET A 198 -16.07 8.89 4.09
N VAL A 199 -15.88 9.97 3.33
CA VAL A 199 -14.91 10.05 2.24
C VAL A 199 -13.88 11.15 2.51
N VAL A 200 -12.62 10.77 2.49
CA VAL A 200 -11.45 11.66 2.51
C VAL A 200 -10.90 11.73 1.09
N HIS A 201 -10.82 12.92 0.53
CA HIS A 201 -10.30 13.11 -0.83
C HIS A 201 -8.98 13.87 -0.79
N LEU A 202 -7.92 13.22 -1.29
CA LEU A 202 -6.59 13.81 -1.38
C LEU A 202 -6.42 14.54 -2.71
N THR A 203 -5.92 15.76 -2.67
CA THR A 203 -5.75 16.63 -3.85
C THR A 203 -4.44 17.42 -3.78
N LEU A 204 -4.10 18.13 -4.85
CA LEU A 204 -2.88 18.93 -4.98
C LEU A 204 -3.23 20.42 -5.16
N ILE A 205 -2.54 21.27 -4.39
CA ILE A 205 -2.53 22.72 -4.57
C ILE A 205 -1.11 23.12 -4.99
N PRO A 206 -0.82 23.18 -6.29
CA PRO A 206 0.53 23.49 -6.75
C PRO A 206 0.87 24.97 -6.50
N TYR A 207 2.13 25.21 -6.12
CA TYR A 207 2.73 26.53 -6.07
C TYR A 207 3.40 26.86 -7.41
N LEU A 208 2.92 27.91 -8.06
CA LEU A 208 3.52 28.37 -9.31
C LEU A 208 4.63 29.37 -9.01
N LYS A 209 5.88 28.92 -9.06
CA LYS A 209 7.07 29.74 -8.72
C LYS A 209 7.15 31.05 -9.53
N ALA A 210 6.78 31.03 -10.82
CA ALA A 210 6.79 32.21 -11.67
C ALA A 210 5.75 33.27 -11.26
N ALA A 211 4.57 32.82 -10.82
CA ALA A 211 3.47 33.70 -10.38
C ALA A 211 3.53 33.97 -8.86
N LYS A 212 4.37 33.26 -8.11
CA LYS A 212 4.47 33.30 -6.64
C LYS A 212 3.10 33.11 -5.96
N GLU A 213 2.31 32.18 -6.44
CA GLU A 213 0.97 31.94 -5.91
C GLU A 213 0.57 30.46 -5.92
N LEU A 214 -0.30 30.07 -4.96
CA LEU A 214 -0.95 28.78 -4.90
C LEU A 214 -2.17 28.73 -5.82
N LYS A 215 -2.33 27.64 -6.57
CA LYS A 215 -3.43 27.44 -7.53
C LYS A 215 -4.44 26.42 -7.03
N THR A 216 -5.64 26.87 -6.68
CA THR A 216 -6.74 26.02 -6.18
C THR A 216 -7.56 25.34 -7.27
N LYS A 217 -7.39 25.69 -8.54
CA LYS A 217 -8.16 25.13 -9.66
C LYS A 217 -8.01 23.61 -9.82
N PRO A 218 -6.80 22.99 -9.71
CA PRO A 218 -6.68 21.54 -9.80
C PRO A 218 -7.51 20.81 -8.74
N THR A 219 -7.48 21.28 -7.49
CA THR A 219 -8.34 20.77 -6.41
C THR A 219 -9.82 20.89 -6.74
N GLN A 220 -10.28 22.06 -7.21
CA GLN A 220 -11.69 22.27 -7.57
C GLN A 220 -12.14 21.33 -8.69
N HIS A 221 -11.30 21.09 -9.70
CA HIS A 221 -11.60 20.16 -10.79
C HIS A 221 -11.64 18.72 -10.31
N SER A 222 -10.70 18.31 -9.46
CA SER A 222 -10.66 16.97 -8.89
C SER A 222 -11.92 16.66 -8.08
N VAL A 223 -12.33 17.56 -7.19
CA VAL A 223 -13.56 17.42 -6.41
C VAL A 223 -14.80 17.43 -7.31
N LYS A 224 -14.81 18.25 -8.37
CA LYS A 224 -15.91 18.26 -9.33
C LYS A 224 -16.04 16.90 -10.03
N MET A 225 -14.94 16.31 -10.50
CA MET A 225 -14.92 14.97 -11.12
C MET A 225 -15.46 13.90 -10.16
N LEU A 226 -15.03 13.93 -8.89
CA LEU A 226 -15.56 13.02 -7.88
C LEU A 226 -17.07 13.22 -7.68
N SER A 227 -17.52 14.46 -7.57
CA SER A 227 -18.95 14.79 -7.40
C SER A 227 -19.80 14.40 -8.62
N GLU A 228 -19.26 14.43 -9.82
CA GLU A 228 -19.94 13.96 -11.05
C GLU A 228 -20.24 12.45 -11.01
N THR A 229 -19.49 11.66 -10.22
CA THR A 229 -19.80 10.25 -9.95
C THR A 229 -20.85 10.05 -8.86
N GLY A 230 -21.31 11.11 -8.22
CA GLY A 230 -22.25 11.07 -7.09
C GLY A 230 -21.59 10.87 -5.71
N VAL A 231 -20.26 10.87 -5.64
CA VAL A 231 -19.51 10.80 -4.36
C VAL A 231 -19.13 12.22 -3.93
N HIS A 232 -19.43 12.57 -2.69
CA HIS A 232 -19.05 13.85 -2.10
C HIS A 232 -18.02 13.63 -0.98
N PRO A 233 -16.90 14.37 -0.99
CA PRO A 233 -15.92 14.27 0.07
C PRO A 233 -16.41 14.97 1.34
N ASP A 234 -16.17 14.37 2.49
CA ASP A 234 -16.39 14.97 3.81
C ASP A 234 -15.16 15.80 4.25
N ILE A 235 -13.97 15.34 3.85
CA ILE A 235 -12.68 15.98 4.16
C ILE A 235 -11.84 16.08 2.89
N LEU A 236 -11.19 17.22 2.71
CA LEU A 236 -10.17 17.43 1.69
C LEU A 236 -8.80 17.51 2.35
N VAL A 237 -7.88 16.62 1.95
CA VAL A 237 -6.48 16.71 2.31
C VAL A 237 -5.73 17.32 1.12
N CYS A 238 -5.24 18.53 1.31
CA CYS A 238 -4.64 19.34 0.26
C CYS A 238 -3.12 19.30 0.38
N ARG A 239 -2.47 18.46 -0.47
CA ARG A 239 -1.02 18.48 -0.56
C ARG A 239 -0.53 19.80 -1.16
N THR A 240 0.50 20.40 -0.54
CA THR A 240 1.02 21.70 -0.94
C THR A 240 2.49 21.86 -0.53
N GLU A 241 3.25 22.65 -1.30
CA GLU A 241 4.63 23.03 -0.97
C GLU A 241 4.68 24.25 -0.04
N GLU A 242 3.61 25.07 -0.01
CA GLU A 242 3.54 26.32 0.75
C GLU A 242 2.29 26.32 1.65
N PRO A 243 2.34 26.99 2.82
CA PRO A 243 1.22 27.01 3.76
C PRO A 243 -0.07 27.61 3.18
N LEU A 244 -1.21 27.00 3.53
CA LEU A 244 -2.54 27.46 3.14
C LEU A 244 -3.05 28.50 4.13
N ASN A 245 -3.19 29.75 3.70
CA ASN A 245 -3.84 30.75 4.52
C ASN A 245 -5.37 30.55 4.60
N ASN A 246 -6.01 31.23 5.56
CA ASN A 246 -7.45 31.09 5.79
C ASN A 246 -8.32 31.46 4.58
N ASP A 247 -7.89 32.41 3.74
CA ASP A 247 -8.64 32.83 2.56
C ASP A 247 -8.64 31.71 1.49
N ILE A 248 -7.50 31.02 1.32
CA ILE A 248 -7.38 29.86 0.44
C ILE A 248 -8.24 28.72 0.97
N LYS A 249 -8.14 28.36 2.27
CA LYS A 249 -8.98 27.31 2.89
C LYS A 249 -10.46 27.62 2.72
N ARG A 250 -10.89 28.88 2.98
CA ARG A 250 -12.28 29.31 2.78
C ARG A 250 -12.73 29.23 1.32
N LYS A 251 -11.87 29.62 0.38
CA LYS A 251 -12.15 29.51 -1.06
C LYS A 251 -12.34 28.08 -1.49
N ILE A 252 -11.45 27.16 -1.07
CA ILE A 252 -11.56 25.72 -1.36
C ILE A 252 -12.85 25.16 -0.77
N ALA A 253 -13.12 25.44 0.49
CA ALA A 253 -14.34 25.00 1.20
C ALA A 253 -15.61 25.38 0.43
N LEU A 254 -15.70 26.64 -0.04
CA LEU A 254 -16.84 27.14 -0.79
C LEU A 254 -17.01 26.41 -2.15
N PHE A 255 -15.92 26.25 -2.91
CA PHE A 255 -15.99 25.65 -4.24
C PHE A 255 -16.14 24.14 -4.23
N CYS A 256 -15.76 23.47 -3.13
CA CYS A 256 -15.77 22.03 -3.00
C CYS A 256 -16.88 21.52 -2.08
N ASN A 257 -17.77 22.38 -1.58
CA ASN A 257 -18.89 22.05 -0.69
C ASN A 257 -18.49 21.29 0.59
N VAL A 258 -17.33 21.64 1.18
CA VAL A 258 -16.87 21.10 2.45
C VAL A 258 -16.81 22.21 3.51
N LYS A 259 -16.79 21.84 4.79
CA LYS A 259 -16.56 22.80 5.87
C LYS A 259 -15.13 23.32 5.80
N GLN A 260 -14.88 24.59 6.17
CA GLN A 260 -13.52 25.15 6.15
C GLN A 260 -12.58 24.37 7.07
N GLU A 261 -13.06 23.88 8.22
CA GLU A 261 -12.31 23.04 9.15
C GLU A 261 -11.92 21.69 8.55
N ALA A 262 -12.64 21.21 7.52
CA ALA A 262 -12.37 19.97 6.82
C ALA A 262 -11.42 20.13 5.61
N VAL A 263 -10.87 21.32 5.40
CA VAL A 263 -9.77 21.58 4.43
C VAL A 263 -8.45 21.45 5.19
N ILE A 264 -7.85 20.29 5.10
CA ILE A 264 -6.63 19.90 5.82
C ILE A 264 -5.42 20.21 4.95
N GLU A 265 -4.44 20.89 5.52
CA GLU A 265 -3.16 21.13 4.88
C GLU A 265 -2.23 19.94 5.04
N ALA A 266 -1.64 19.46 3.96
CA ALA A 266 -0.64 18.40 3.97
C ALA A 266 0.65 18.91 3.31
N MET A 267 1.49 19.52 4.13
CA MET A 267 2.83 19.99 3.72
C MET A 267 3.77 18.83 3.45
N ASP A 268 4.74 19.03 2.57
CA ASP A 268 5.82 18.09 2.38
C ASP A 268 6.61 17.91 3.68
N ALA A 269 6.83 16.65 4.05
CA ALA A 269 7.53 16.27 5.29
C ALA A 269 8.95 15.77 4.99
N SER A 270 9.86 15.92 5.97
CA SER A 270 11.23 15.43 5.86
C SER A 270 11.33 13.89 5.83
N THR A 271 10.32 13.23 6.38
CA THR A 271 10.14 11.78 6.39
C THR A 271 8.64 11.45 6.47
N ILE A 272 8.24 10.31 5.90
CA ILE A 272 6.84 9.83 5.98
C ILE A 272 6.37 9.66 7.43
N TYR A 273 7.27 9.35 8.35
CA TYR A 273 6.98 9.16 9.78
C TYR A 273 6.65 10.48 10.52
N GLU A 274 6.87 11.65 9.91
CA GLU A 274 6.44 12.95 10.46
C GLU A 274 4.98 13.26 10.12
N VAL A 275 4.45 12.69 9.04
CA VAL A 275 3.11 13.00 8.51
C VAL A 275 2.00 12.82 9.56
N PRO A 276 1.97 11.76 10.42
CA PRO A 276 0.96 11.68 11.47
C PRO A 276 0.92 12.88 12.40
N LEU A 277 2.10 13.46 12.75
CA LEU A 277 2.15 14.62 13.63
C LEU A 277 1.68 15.91 12.93
N LEU A 278 1.91 16.02 11.60
CA LEU A 278 1.36 17.11 10.81
C LEU A 278 -0.17 17.02 10.74
N MET A 279 -0.71 15.84 10.48
CA MET A 279 -2.15 15.60 10.44
C MET A 279 -2.82 15.78 11.82
N LEU A 280 -2.13 15.45 12.91
CA LEU A 280 -2.61 15.74 14.27
C LEU A 280 -2.75 17.25 14.52
N ARG A 281 -1.77 18.06 14.07
CA ARG A 281 -1.82 19.55 14.19
C ARG A 281 -3.01 20.13 13.41
N GLU A 282 -3.32 19.57 12.25
CA GLU A 282 -4.50 19.91 11.44
C GLU A 282 -5.81 19.33 12.01
N LYS A 283 -5.76 18.53 13.08
CA LYS A 283 -6.91 17.90 13.76
C LYS A 283 -7.70 16.95 12.85
N LEU A 284 -7.04 16.30 11.89
CA LEU A 284 -7.68 15.39 10.94
C LEU A 284 -8.46 14.28 11.66
N ASP A 285 -7.89 13.70 12.70
CA ASP A 285 -8.51 12.66 13.52
C ASP A 285 -9.79 13.13 14.24
N ILE A 286 -9.75 14.32 14.84
CA ILE A 286 -10.93 14.89 15.55
C ILE A 286 -12.07 15.19 14.56
N ILE A 287 -11.73 15.68 13.37
CA ILE A 287 -12.75 15.96 12.34
C ILE A 287 -13.40 14.65 11.88
N CYS A 288 -12.59 13.59 11.68
CA CYS A 288 -13.09 12.25 11.37
C CYS A 288 -14.02 11.70 12.47
N LEU A 289 -13.57 11.74 13.73
CA LEU A 289 -14.36 11.25 14.87
C LEU A 289 -15.70 11.98 15.00
N LYS A 290 -15.69 13.30 14.77
CA LYS A 290 -16.91 14.13 14.79
C LYS A 290 -17.87 13.74 13.65
N LYS A 291 -17.37 13.49 12.43
CA LYS A 291 -18.21 13.07 11.29
C LYS A 291 -18.81 11.69 11.56
N LEU A 292 -18.01 10.74 12.05
CA LEU A 292 -18.43 9.38 12.37
C LEU A 292 -19.20 9.27 13.70
N GLN A 293 -19.49 10.39 14.38
CA GLN A 293 -20.18 10.47 15.65
C GLN A 293 -19.57 9.56 16.75
N ILE A 294 -18.25 9.34 16.70
CA ILE A 294 -17.54 8.60 17.73
C ILE A 294 -17.24 9.56 18.89
N THR A 295 -17.87 9.32 20.04
CA THR A 295 -17.78 10.19 21.22
C THR A 295 -16.87 9.61 22.32
N LYS A 296 -16.56 8.32 22.26
CA LYS A 296 -15.71 7.64 23.26
C LYS A 296 -14.34 7.36 22.63
N PHE A 297 -13.34 8.13 23.01
CA PHE A 297 -11.95 7.97 22.60
C PHE A 297 -11.02 8.61 23.64
N ASN A 298 -9.74 8.24 23.61
CA ASN A 298 -8.72 8.76 24.49
C ASN A 298 -7.97 9.96 23.84
N GLU A 299 -7.22 10.70 24.63
CA GLU A 299 -6.17 11.56 24.08
C GLU A 299 -5.14 10.68 23.35
N PRO A 300 -4.57 11.14 22.21
CA PRO A 300 -3.71 10.30 21.37
C PRO A 300 -2.38 10.02 22.05
N ASP A 301 -2.06 8.77 22.34
CA ASP A 301 -0.74 8.37 22.82
C ASP A 301 0.21 8.11 21.64
N LEU A 302 1.05 9.08 21.36
CA LEU A 302 2.09 9.01 20.31
C LEU A 302 3.51 9.07 20.92
N ASN A 303 3.69 8.85 22.22
CA ASN A 303 5.00 8.99 22.89
C ASN A 303 6.08 8.08 22.25
N LYS A 304 5.75 6.82 21.96
CA LYS A 304 6.67 5.90 21.28
C LYS A 304 7.01 6.37 19.87
N TRP A 305 6.03 6.90 19.14
CA TRP A 305 6.20 7.41 17.78
C TRP A 305 7.09 8.65 17.74
N ILE A 306 6.87 9.59 18.66
CA ILE A 306 7.69 10.79 18.82
C ILE A 306 9.12 10.40 19.18
N GLY A 307 9.31 9.49 20.15
CA GLY A 307 10.64 9.01 20.52
C GLY A 307 11.40 8.33 19.38
N PHE A 308 10.70 7.57 18.51
CA PHE A 308 11.27 7.02 17.29
C PHE A 308 11.67 8.13 16.30
N LEU A 309 10.79 9.10 16.08
CA LEU A 309 11.03 10.20 15.15
C LEU A 309 12.19 11.08 15.59
N ASP A 310 12.33 11.33 16.89
CA ASP A 310 13.46 12.11 17.45
C ASP A 310 14.80 11.40 17.17
N LYS A 311 14.88 10.10 17.41
CA LYS A 311 16.08 9.30 17.09
C LYS A 311 16.39 9.29 15.59
N LEU A 312 15.36 9.22 14.75
CA LEU A 312 15.51 9.25 13.29
C LEU A 312 16.04 10.62 12.81
N LYS A 313 15.54 11.71 13.39
CA LYS A 313 15.92 13.09 13.00
C LYS A 313 17.27 13.56 13.57
N TYR A 314 17.66 13.02 14.72
CA TYR A 314 18.87 13.43 15.44
C TYR A 314 19.81 12.26 15.73
N PRO A 315 20.31 11.58 14.67
CA PRO A 315 21.26 10.48 14.83
C PRO A 315 22.60 10.98 15.38
N ARG A 316 23.28 10.14 16.16
CA ARG A 316 24.59 10.47 16.78
C ARG A 316 25.76 10.20 15.84
N SER A 317 25.59 9.32 14.88
CA SER A 317 26.63 8.91 13.93
C SER A 317 26.02 8.56 12.58
N LYS A 318 26.86 8.24 11.60
CA LYS A 318 26.47 7.86 10.25
C LYS A 318 27.24 6.60 9.85
N VAL A 319 26.57 5.71 9.14
CA VAL A 319 27.19 4.57 8.43
C VAL A 319 26.70 4.55 7.00
N THR A 320 27.55 4.06 6.09
CA THR A 320 27.24 3.95 4.66
C THR A 320 27.22 2.48 4.26
N VAL A 321 26.07 2.00 3.77
CA VAL A 321 25.87 0.61 3.35
C VAL A 321 25.71 0.52 1.86
N GLY A 322 26.50 -0.36 1.23
CA GLY A 322 26.35 -0.69 -0.19
C GLY A 322 25.22 -1.70 -0.40
N LEU A 323 24.16 -1.33 -1.10
CA LEU A 323 23.07 -2.22 -1.53
C LEU A 323 23.37 -2.75 -2.94
N ILE A 324 23.82 -4.02 -3.01
CA ILE A 324 24.20 -4.66 -4.26
C ILE A 324 22.97 -5.33 -4.88
N GLY A 325 22.45 -4.76 -5.95
CA GLY A 325 21.19 -5.20 -6.55
C GLY A 325 21.16 -5.10 -8.07
N LYS A 326 20.03 -5.52 -8.66
CA LYS A 326 19.75 -5.37 -10.09
C LYS A 326 18.65 -4.35 -10.40
N TYR A 327 17.77 -4.04 -9.44
CA TYR A 327 16.60 -3.15 -9.59
C TYR A 327 16.82 -1.85 -8.83
N ILE A 328 18.02 -1.28 -9.00
CA ILE A 328 18.49 -0.15 -8.19
C ILE A 328 18.03 1.22 -8.70
N GLU A 329 17.50 1.30 -9.91
CA GLU A 329 17.03 2.55 -10.51
C GLU A 329 15.70 3.03 -9.91
N LEU A 330 14.89 2.08 -9.39
CA LEU A 330 13.66 2.39 -8.69
C LEU A 330 13.80 2.08 -7.19
N GLN A 331 13.72 3.09 -6.35
CA GLN A 331 13.85 2.94 -4.89
C GLN A 331 12.78 2.01 -4.30
N ASP A 332 11.57 2.04 -4.83
CA ASP A 332 10.45 1.23 -4.34
C ASP A 332 10.62 -0.27 -4.64
N ALA A 333 11.55 -0.68 -5.52
CA ALA A 333 11.87 -2.09 -5.75
C ALA A 333 12.49 -2.80 -4.53
N TYR A 334 13.06 -2.06 -3.59
CA TYR A 334 13.65 -2.56 -2.35
C TYR A 334 13.11 -1.82 -1.11
N LYS A 335 11.85 -1.43 -1.15
CA LYS A 335 11.23 -0.56 -0.15
C LYS A 335 11.36 -1.11 1.27
N SER A 336 11.01 -2.37 1.50
CA SER A 336 11.09 -3.00 2.81
C SER A 336 12.51 -3.08 3.34
N ILE A 337 13.51 -3.29 2.49
CA ILE A 337 14.93 -3.27 2.86
C ILE A 337 15.33 -1.85 3.30
N LEU A 338 14.98 -0.85 2.53
CA LEU A 338 15.29 0.55 2.84
C LEU A 338 14.63 1.00 4.15
N GLU A 339 13.34 0.66 4.35
CA GLU A 339 12.63 0.96 5.59
C GLU A 339 13.20 0.20 6.80
N SER A 340 13.70 -1.04 6.59
CA SER A 340 14.39 -1.78 7.64
C SER A 340 15.66 -1.07 8.10
N PHE A 341 16.43 -0.47 7.18
CA PHE A 341 17.58 0.36 7.52
C PHE A 341 17.18 1.64 8.27
N VAL A 342 16.06 2.27 7.90
CA VAL A 342 15.52 3.43 8.63
C VAL A 342 15.20 3.04 10.08
N HIS A 343 14.51 1.92 10.29
CA HIS A 343 14.12 1.45 11.62
C HIS A 343 15.34 1.03 12.45
N ALA A 344 16.26 0.25 11.88
CA ALA A 344 17.49 -0.15 12.54
C ALA A 344 18.37 1.07 12.89
N GLY A 345 18.47 2.01 11.97
CA GLY A 345 19.17 3.27 12.17
C GLY A 345 18.61 4.07 13.36
N ALA A 346 17.29 4.23 13.41
CA ALA A 346 16.63 4.95 14.51
C ALA A 346 16.87 4.24 15.87
N VAL A 347 16.75 2.91 15.94
CA VAL A 347 16.99 2.17 17.18
C VAL A 347 18.44 2.36 17.69
N ASN A 348 19.41 2.32 16.77
CA ASN A 348 20.83 2.47 17.09
C ASN A 348 21.30 3.95 17.13
N GLU A 349 20.42 4.91 16.89
CA GLU A 349 20.72 6.36 16.80
C GLU A 349 21.78 6.67 15.74
N VAL A 350 21.72 5.94 14.60
CA VAL A 350 22.66 6.04 13.48
C VAL A 350 21.91 6.43 12.21
N LYS A 351 22.40 7.39 11.45
CA LYS A 351 21.95 7.62 10.08
C LYS A 351 22.56 6.57 9.17
N VAL A 352 21.72 5.69 8.64
CA VAL A 352 22.16 4.74 7.61
C VAL A 352 21.98 5.39 6.24
N GLU A 353 23.08 5.55 5.52
CA GLU A 353 23.06 6.02 4.15
C GLU A 353 23.24 4.80 3.23
N VAL A 354 22.18 4.49 2.48
CA VAL A 354 22.19 3.34 1.56
C VAL A 354 22.58 3.84 0.17
N VAL A 355 23.65 3.26 -0.38
CA VAL A 355 24.13 3.56 -1.73
C VAL A 355 23.91 2.34 -2.62
N ASN A 356 23.11 2.52 -3.66
CA ASN A 356 22.82 1.47 -4.62
C ASN A 356 24.02 1.19 -5.52
N VAL A 357 24.40 -0.08 -5.66
CA VAL A 357 25.49 -0.56 -6.53
C VAL A 357 24.94 -1.61 -7.48
N HIS A 358 25.07 -1.36 -8.77
CA HIS A 358 24.59 -2.28 -9.80
C HIS A 358 25.49 -3.51 -9.90
N SER A 359 24.94 -4.68 -9.59
CA SER A 359 25.72 -5.93 -9.52
C SER A 359 26.35 -6.34 -10.86
N GLU A 360 25.75 -5.99 -12.00
CA GLU A 360 26.30 -6.32 -13.33
C GLU A 360 27.64 -5.64 -13.63
N PHE A 361 27.91 -4.51 -12.97
CA PHE A 361 29.11 -3.71 -13.23
C PHE A 361 30.21 -3.94 -12.18
N ILE A 362 30.08 -4.98 -11.34
CA ILE A 362 31.12 -5.38 -10.39
C ILE A 362 31.98 -6.46 -11.04
N THR A 363 33.29 -6.22 -11.13
CA THR A 363 34.29 -7.15 -11.64
C THR A 363 35.45 -7.25 -10.63
N HIS A 364 36.32 -8.26 -10.76
CA HIS A 364 37.51 -8.39 -9.92
C HIS A 364 38.46 -7.19 -10.01
N GLU A 365 38.51 -6.50 -11.18
CA GLU A 365 39.36 -5.34 -11.39
C GLU A 365 38.85 -4.09 -10.67
N ASN A 366 37.51 -3.91 -10.51
CA ASN A 366 36.92 -2.67 -10.03
C ASN A 366 36.25 -2.81 -8.64
N VAL A 367 36.18 -4.01 -8.10
CA VAL A 367 35.46 -4.27 -6.83
C VAL A 367 35.98 -3.44 -5.67
N ALA A 368 37.31 -3.32 -5.54
CA ALA A 368 37.92 -2.53 -4.48
C ALA A 368 37.60 -1.04 -4.61
N GLU A 369 37.62 -0.48 -5.81
CA GLU A 369 37.21 0.91 -6.06
C GLU A 369 35.77 1.16 -5.70
N LYS A 370 34.89 0.22 -6.08
CA LYS A 370 33.44 0.36 -5.87
C LYS A 370 33.00 0.13 -4.45
N LEU A 371 33.67 -0.74 -3.67
CA LEU A 371 33.13 -1.22 -2.39
C LEU A 371 33.96 -0.84 -1.16
N SER A 372 35.21 -0.37 -1.30
CA SER A 372 36.10 -0.10 -0.17
C SER A 372 35.66 1.02 0.77
N HIS A 373 34.76 1.87 0.34
CA HIS A 373 34.27 3.02 1.09
C HIS A 373 33.01 2.76 1.91
N PHE A 374 32.45 1.54 1.86
CA PHE A 374 31.27 1.15 2.63
C PHE A 374 31.66 0.58 4.01
N ASP A 375 30.81 0.85 4.99
CA ASP A 375 30.91 0.27 6.33
C ASP A 375 30.29 -1.14 6.41
N GLY A 376 29.49 -1.52 5.41
CA GLY A 376 28.88 -2.85 5.26
C GLY A 376 28.22 -3.03 3.91
N LEU A 377 27.97 -4.28 3.53
CA LEU A 377 27.32 -4.64 2.27
C LEU A 377 26.05 -5.45 2.51
N LEU A 378 24.99 -5.12 1.76
CA LEU A 378 23.80 -5.95 1.64
C LEU A 378 23.65 -6.41 0.19
N VAL A 379 23.60 -7.72 -0.05
CA VAL A 379 23.29 -8.29 -1.37
C VAL A 379 21.81 -8.61 -1.43
N ALA A 380 21.14 -7.87 -2.31
CA ALA A 380 19.69 -7.87 -2.42
C ALA A 380 19.12 -9.14 -3.09
N PRO A 381 17.82 -9.46 -2.86
CA PRO A 381 17.09 -10.50 -3.59
C PRO A 381 17.03 -10.22 -5.10
N GLY A 382 16.45 -11.14 -5.85
CA GLY A 382 16.22 -11.04 -7.29
C GLY A 382 16.17 -12.39 -7.97
N PHE A 383 15.81 -12.42 -9.27
CA PHE A 383 15.64 -13.63 -10.07
C PHE A 383 16.49 -13.59 -11.33
N GLY A 384 16.81 -14.78 -11.87
CA GLY A 384 17.52 -14.93 -13.14
C GLY A 384 19.00 -14.59 -13.09
N HIS A 385 19.69 -14.83 -14.21
CA HIS A 385 21.16 -14.87 -14.31
C HIS A 385 21.86 -13.50 -14.27
N ARG A 386 21.15 -12.42 -14.52
CA ARG A 386 21.72 -11.07 -14.65
C ARG A 386 22.40 -10.63 -13.35
N GLY A 387 23.68 -10.24 -13.39
CA GLY A 387 24.44 -9.69 -12.28
C GLY A 387 24.82 -10.70 -11.16
N ILE A 388 24.72 -12.00 -11.42
CA ILE A 388 25.04 -13.07 -10.44
C ILE A 388 26.53 -13.05 -10.08
N GLU A 389 27.42 -13.04 -11.07
CA GLU A 389 28.86 -13.08 -10.82
C GLU A 389 29.34 -11.84 -10.06
N GLY A 390 28.80 -10.66 -10.37
CA GLY A 390 29.12 -9.46 -9.61
C GLY A 390 28.65 -9.52 -8.14
N LYS A 391 27.53 -10.20 -7.85
CA LYS A 391 27.11 -10.47 -6.48
C LYS A 391 28.10 -11.40 -5.77
N ILE A 392 28.55 -12.47 -6.43
CA ILE A 392 29.55 -13.42 -5.88
C ILE A 392 30.87 -12.69 -5.59
N ILE A 393 31.36 -11.87 -6.53
CA ILE A 393 32.57 -11.05 -6.35
C ILE A 393 32.42 -10.08 -5.17
N ALA A 394 31.25 -9.46 -5.01
CA ALA A 394 30.99 -8.57 -3.87
C ALA A 394 31.02 -9.32 -2.53
N VAL A 395 30.50 -10.55 -2.49
CA VAL A 395 30.56 -11.43 -1.29
C VAL A 395 32.01 -11.80 -0.97
N GLU A 396 32.80 -12.21 -1.99
CA GLU A 396 34.21 -12.53 -1.82
C GLU A 396 34.98 -11.33 -1.25
N TYR A 397 34.72 -10.13 -1.80
CA TYR A 397 35.32 -8.90 -1.28
C TYR A 397 35.00 -8.66 0.17
N ALA A 398 33.72 -8.76 0.55
CA ALA A 398 33.29 -8.58 1.94
C ALA A 398 33.99 -9.58 2.87
N ARG A 399 34.01 -10.88 2.52
CA ARG A 399 34.65 -11.94 3.32
C ARG A 399 36.14 -11.72 3.47
N THR A 400 36.86 -11.44 2.38
CA THR A 400 38.32 -11.31 2.39
C THR A 400 38.82 -10.04 3.07
N HIS A 401 38.00 -8.98 3.12
CA HIS A 401 38.34 -7.71 3.78
C HIS A 401 37.68 -7.54 5.15
N GLY A 402 36.94 -8.55 5.65
CA GLY A 402 36.27 -8.46 6.96
C GLY A 402 35.16 -7.41 7.04
N LEU A 403 34.55 -7.08 5.88
CA LEU A 403 33.48 -6.11 5.81
C LEU A 403 32.15 -6.77 6.26
N PRO A 404 31.36 -6.17 7.16
CA PRO A 404 30.04 -6.66 7.53
C PRO A 404 29.17 -6.93 6.30
N PHE A 405 28.55 -8.12 6.26
CA PHE A 405 27.80 -8.60 5.10
C PHE A 405 26.46 -9.20 5.49
N PHE A 406 25.45 -8.93 4.69
CA PHE A 406 24.14 -9.57 4.78
C PHE A 406 23.60 -9.91 3.39
N GLY A 407 23.20 -11.16 3.18
CA GLY A 407 22.60 -11.64 1.93
C GLY A 407 21.13 -12.01 2.14
N ILE A 408 20.23 -11.46 1.34
CA ILE A 408 18.79 -11.77 1.38
C ILE A 408 18.41 -12.63 0.18
N CYS A 409 17.74 -13.77 0.40
CA CYS A 409 17.25 -14.68 -0.64
C CYS A 409 18.37 -15.04 -1.63
N LEU A 410 18.34 -14.53 -2.86
CA LEU A 410 19.41 -14.72 -3.84
C LEU A 410 20.79 -14.27 -3.31
N GLY A 411 20.85 -13.20 -2.51
CA GLY A 411 22.09 -12.74 -1.91
C GLY A 411 22.70 -13.77 -0.93
N MET A 412 21.87 -14.45 -0.16
CA MET A 412 22.31 -15.58 0.70
C MET A 412 22.79 -16.75 -0.16
N GLN A 413 22.09 -17.09 -1.25
CA GLN A 413 22.50 -18.16 -2.17
C GLN A 413 23.88 -17.83 -2.80
N MET A 414 24.12 -16.57 -3.18
CA MET A 414 25.44 -16.14 -3.71
C MET A 414 26.55 -16.28 -2.67
N ALA A 415 26.26 -16.06 -1.40
CA ALA A 415 27.24 -16.29 -0.33
C ALA A 415 27.59 -17.77 -0.16
N VAL A 416 26.61 -18.67 -0.28
CA VAL A 416 26.85 -20.13 -0.24
C VAL A 416 27.71 -20.57 -1.44
N ILE A 417 27.39 -20.06 -2.63
CA ILE A 417 28.14 -20.37 -3.87
C ILE A 417 29.58 -19.83 -3.77
N GLU A 418 29.73 -18.57 -3.31
CA GLU A 418 31.07 -17.98 -3.11
C GLU A 418 31.93 -18.83 -2.16
N PHE A 419 31.38 -19.18 -1.01
CA PHE A 419 32.08 -19.99 -0.03
C PHE A 419 32.47 -21.37 -0.58
N ALA A 420 31.58 -22.02 -1.30
CA ALA A 420 31.86 -23.30 -1.95
C ALA A 420 32.98 -23.18 -2.99
N ARG A 421 32.99 -22.16 -3.83
CA ARG A 421 34.00 -21.94 -4.86
C ARG A 421 35.35 -21.56 -4.28
N ASN A 422 35.40 -20.59 -3.37
CA ASN A 422 36.63 -19.91 -2.99
C ASN A 422 37.22 -20.41 -1.67
N VAL A 423 36.42 -21.05 -0.79
CA VAL A 423 36.90 -21.61 0.47
C VAL A 423 37.02 -23.13 0.40
N LEU A 424 36.04 -23.82 -0.18
CA LEU A 424 36.05 -25.27 -0.28
C LEU A 424 36.73 -25.77 -1.58
N GLY A 425 37.01 -24.89 -2.54
CA GLY A 425 37.70 -25.22 -3.79
C GLY A 425 36.81 -25.92 -4.84
N LEU A 426 35.48 -25.91 -4.66
CA LEU A 426 34.52 -26.49 -5.59
C LEU A 426 34.22 -25.50 -6.72
N LYS A 427 35.14 -25.35 -7.66
CA LYS A 427 35.15 -24.27 -8.68
C LYS A 427 33.88 -24.16 -9.49
N ASP A 428 33.18 -25.29 -9.73
CA ASP A 428 31.95 -25.34 -10.52
C ASP A 428 30.68 -25.26 -9.63
N ALA A 429 30.82 -24.93 -8.34
CA ALA A 429 29.66 -24.84 -7.45
C ALA A 429 28.68 -23.77 -7.92
N HIS A 430 27.40 -24.15 -8.04
CA HIS A 430 26.33 -23.27 -8.50
C HIS A 430 24.96 -23.68 -7.96
N SER A 431 23.94 -22.90 -8.27
CA SER A 431 22.54 -23.24 -8.12
C SER A 431 22.03 -23.98 -9.36
N THR A 432 21.23 -25.03 -9.20
CA THR A 432 20.58 -25.71 -10.33
C THR A 432 19.57 -24.85 -11.07
N GLU A 433 19.06 -23.76 -10.46
CA GLU A 433 18.26 -22.75 -11.14
C GLU A 433 19.07 -21.97 -12.19
N MET A 434 20.34 -21.69 -11.87
CA MET A 434 21.24 -20.86 -12.71
C MET A 434 22.08 -21.71 -13.67
N ASP A 435 22.51 -22.88 -13.22
CA ASP A 435 23.27 -23.83 -14.02
C ASP A 435 22.77 -25.26 -13.72
N PRO A 436 21.81 -25.76 -14.52
CA PRO A 436 21.25 -27.10 -14.35
C PRO A 436 22.30 -28.23 -14.48
N GLU A 437 23.39 -28.01 -15.18
CA GLU A 437 24.46 -28.97 -15.46
C GLU A 437 25.62 -28.91 -14.46
N THR A 438 25.52 -28.06 -13.43
CA THR A 438 26.62 -27.92 -12.47
C THR A 438 26.95 -29.24 -11.77
N VAL A 439 28.25 -29.57 -11.70
CA VAL A 439 28.74 -30.78 -11.02
C VAL A 439 28.57 -30.67 -9.49
N HIS A 440 28.71 -29.48 -8.95
CA HIS A 440 28.58 -29.21 -7.52
C HIS A 440 27.37 -28.31 -7.25
N SER A 441 26.17 -28.91 -7.27
CA SER A 441 24.95 -28.17 -6.97
C SER A 441 24.83 -27.94 -5.45
N VAL A 442 25.17 -26.71 -5.02
CA VAL A 442 25.09 -26.31 -3.59
C VAL A 442 23.75 -25.65 -3.23
N ILE A 443 22.99 -25.25 -4.24
CA ILE A 443 21.61 -24.75 -4.12
C ILE A 443 20.74 -25.55 -5.10
N ASN A 444 19.69 -26.18 -4.60
CA ASN A 444 18.78 -27.00 -5.38
C ASN A 444 17.32 -26.60 -5.15
N MET A 445 16.48 -26.89 -6.14
CA MET A 445 15.03 -26.86 -5.93
C MET A 445 14.63 -27.97 -4.94
N MET A 446 13.76 -27.64 -4.00
CA MET A 446 13.17 -28.63 -3.11
C MET A 446 12.25 -29.57 -3.90
N GLU A 447 12.12 -30.84 -3.43
CA GLU A 447 11.27 -31.82 -4.13
C GLU A 447 9.81 -31.37 -4.25
N GLU A 448 9.33 -30.62 -3.27
CA GLU A 448 7.97 -30.06 -3.23
C GLU A 448 7.75 -28.91 -4.23
N GLN A 449 8.83 -28.39 -4.84
CA GLN A 449 8.79 -27.31 -5.83
C GLN A 449 8.93 -27.83 -7.28
N LYS A 450 9.09 -29.13 -7.45
CA LYS A 450 9.07 -29.81 -8.73
C LYS A 450 7.63 -30.18 -9.11
#